data_1c537b97dba3862f26e3d858a0570fe4
#
_entry.id   1c537b97dba3862f26e3d858a0570fe4
#
_cell.length_a   1.000
_cell.length_b   1.000
_cell.length_c   1.000
_cell.angle_alpha   90.00
_cell.angle_beta   90.00
_cell.angle_gamma   90.00
#
_symmetry.space_group_name_H-M   'P 1'
#
loop_
_entity.id
_entity.type
_entity.pdbx_description
1 polymer ?
#
loop_
_entity_poly.entity_id
_entity_poly.type
_entity_poly.pdbx_seq_one_letter_code
_entity_poly.pdbx_strand_id
1 'polypeptide(L)'
;MHFELSEEQIIIQETARRFAKQELEPVAAILDATKNREVLKSNLKKLAQHGFSGIAVDPRYGGTGAGSVAFSLVLTELGKACAATAVTTSVTNMVAEVIQSVGTEEQKCRYIPALCDGTFY
;
A
#
# COMPACT_ATOMS: atom_id res chain seq x y z
N MET A 1 2.97 7.01 -27.06
CA MET A 1 2.76 7.09 -25.60
C MET A 1 1.28 7.08 -25.29
N HIS A 2 0.84 6.17 -24.47
CA HIS A 2 -0.57 6.04 -24.09
C HIS A 2 -0.75 6.49 -22.64
N PHE A 3 -1.75 7.35 -22.40
CA PHE A 3 -2.14 7.77 -21.05
C PHE A 3 -3.39 7.05 -20.56
N GLU A 4 -3.90 6.11 -21.35
CA GLU A 4 -5.05 5.31 -20.96
C GLU A 4 -4.62 4.22 -19.96
N LEU A 5 -5.45 4.00 -18.96
CA LEU A 5 -5.23 2.94 -17.98
C LEU A 5 -5.59 1.58 -18.57
N SER A 6 -4.82 0.55 -18.23
CA SER A 6 -5.17 -0.83 -18.57
C SER A 6 -6.39 -1.28 -17.75
N GLU A 7 -7.03 -2.36 -18.16
CA GLU A 7 -8.16 -2.94 -17.42
C GLU A 7 -7.74 -3.31 -15.98
N GLU A 8 -6.55 -3.89 -15.82
CA GLU A 8 -5.99 -4.23 -14.52
C GLU A 8 -5.80 -2.99 -13.64
N GLN A 9 -5.27 -1.91 -14.20
CA GLN A 9 -5.07 -0.65 -13.49
C GLN A 9 -6.40 -0.03 -13.05
N ILE A 10 -7.41 -0.09 -13.90
CA ILE A 10 -8.76 0.39 -13.56
C ILE A 10 -9.35 -0.41 -12.39
N ILE A 11 -9.21 -1.73 -12.41
CA ILE A 11 -9.69 -2.60 -11.33
C ILE A 11 -8.98 -2.26 -10.01
N ILE A 12 -7.67 -2.06 -10.04
CA ILE A 12 -6.88 -1.68 -8.87
C ILE A 12 -7.33 -0.33 -8.33
N GLN A 13 -7.54 0.64 -9.20
CA GLN A 13 -8.03 1.97 -8.82
C GLN A 13 -9.41 1.91 -8.16
N GLU A 14 -10.34 1.16 -8.74
CA GLU A 14 -11.68 0.99 -8.20
C GLU A 14 -11.66 0.26 -6.85
N THR A 15 -10.82 -0.75 -6.71
CA THR A 15 -10.65 -1.48 -5.45
C THR A 15 -10.11 -0.57 -4.37
N ALA A 16 -9.10 0.25 -4.68
CA ALA A 16 -8.53 1.21 -3.74
C ALA A 16 -9.54 2.27 -3.34
N ARG A 17 -10.32 2.78 -4.29
CA ARG A 17 -11.37 3.77 -4.04
C ARG A 17 -12.42 3.23 -3.09
N ARG A 18 -12.88 2.01 -3.34
CA ARG A 18 -13.87 1.35 -2.49
C ARG A 18 -13.34 1.10 -1.09
N PHE A 19 -12.13 0.58 -1.00
CA PHE A 19 -11.44 0.37 0.28
C PHE A 19 -11.33 1.67 1.08
N ALA A 20 -10.86 2.74 0.43
CA ALA A 20 -10.68 4.03 1.07
C ALA A 20 -12.01 4.58 1.62
N LYS A 21 -13.08 4.45 0.86
CA LYS A 21 -14.41 4.92 1.28
C LYS A 21 -14.96 4.12 2.44
N GLN A 22 -14.81 2.80 2.42
CA GLN A 22 -15.40 1.92 3.42
C GLN A 22 -14.58 1.82 4.70
N GLU A 23 -13.26 1.80 4.59
CA GLU A 23 -12.37 1.50 5.71
C GLU A 23 -11.60 2.70 6.25
N LEU A 24 -11.26 3.68 5.42
CA LEU A 24 -10.43 4.80 5.83
C LEU A 24 -11.22 6.06 6.13
N GLU A 25 -12.17 6.42 5.28
CA GLU A 25 -12.95 7.64 5.42
C GLU A 25 -13.69 7.72 6.77
N PRO A 26 -14.34 6.63 7.25
CA PRO A 26 -15.04 6.70 8.53
C PRO A 26 -14.16 6.95 9.75
N VAL A 27 -12.88 6.61 9.70
CA VAL A 27 -11.95 6.72 10.83
C VAL A 27 -10.90 7.81 10.66
N ALA A 28 -10.86 8.48 9.52
CA ALA A 28 -9.83 9.47 9.21
C ALA A 28 -9.82 10.64 10.18
N ALA A 29 -10.98 11.19 10.52
CA ALA A 29 -11.08 12.31 11.45
C ALA A 29 -10.64 11.92 12.87
N ILE A 30 -10.99 10.72 13.31
CA ILE A 30 -10.59 10.19 14.62
C ILE A 30 -9.07 10.02 14.66
N LEU A 31 -8.50 9.45 13.62
CA LEU A 31 -7.05 9.25 13.52
C LEU A 31 -6.30 10.57 13.54
N ASP A 32 -6.79 11.56 12.81
CA ASP A 32 -6.18 12.90 12.76
C ASP A 32 -6.24 13.60 14.13
N ALA A 33 -7.39 13.54 14.79
CA ALA A 33 -7.62 14.22 16.07
C ALA A 33 -6.89 13.57 17.24
N THR A 34 -6.87 12.23 17.31
CA THR A 34 -6.36 11.49 18.46
C THR A 34 -4.98 10.86 18.23
N LYS A 35 -4.53 10.78 16.99
CA LYS A 35 -3.29 10.09 16.59
C LYS A 35 -3.25 8.65 17.11
N ASN A 36 -4.39 7.98 17.10
CA ASN A 36 -4.54 6.63 17.65
C ASN A 36 -3.80 5.60 16.81
N ARG A 37 -2.72 5.07 17.36
CA ARG A 37 -1.86 4.10 16.66
C ARG A 37 -2.58 2.79 16.33
N GLU A 38 -3.52 2.37 17.16
CA GLU A 38 -4.25 1.12 16.92
C GLU A 38 -5.17 1.24 15.70
N VAL A 39 -5.77 2.41 15.49
CA VAL A 39 -6.56 2.68 14.28
C VAL A 39 -5.66 2.62 13.05
N LEU A 40 -4.50 3.25 13.09
CA LEU A 40 -3.54 3.23 11.98
C LEU A 40 -3.06 1.80 11.69
N LYS A 41 -2.68 1.05 12.72
CA LYS A 41 -2.26 -0.35 12.57
C LYS A 41 -3.36 -1.21 11.94
N SER A 42 -4.60 -1.03 12.35
CA SER A 42 -5.74 -1.74 11.78
C SER A 42 -5.90 -1.42 10.29
N ASN A 43 -5.79 -0.15 9.92
CA ASN A 43 -5.85 0.29 8.52
C ASN A 43 -4.74 -0.35 7.70
N LEU A 44 -3.50 -0.34 8.21
CA LEU A 44 -2.34 -0.91 7.51
C LEU A 44 -2.47 -2.42 7.31
N LYS A 45 -3.00 -3.11 8.31
CA LYS A 45 -3.23 -4.56 8.22
C LYS A 45 -4.27 -4.90 7.15
N LYS A 46 -5.35 -4.14 7.08
CA LYS A 46 -6.37 -4.30 6.04
C LYS A 46 -5.81 -4.00 4.65
N LEU A 47 -4.97 -2.97 4.54
CA LEU A 47 -4.28 -2.65 3.28
C LEU A 47 -3.39 -3.79 2.81
N ALA A 48 -2.64 -4.39 3.73
CA ALA A 48 -1.79 -5.53 3.41
C ALA A 48 -2.61 -6.73 2.89
N GLN A 49 -3.78 -6.96 3.48
CA GLN A 49 -4.69 -8.02 3.02
C GLN A 49 -5.19 -7.80 1.59
N HIS A 50 -5.27 -6.55 1.14
CA HIS A 50 -5.65 -6.20 -0.22
C HIS A 50 -4.46 -6.15 -1.20
N GLY A 51 -3.23 -6.44 -0.72
CA GLY A 51 -2.04 -6.39 -1.54
C GLY A 51 -1.47 -4.99 -1.75
N PHE A 52 -1.90 -4.01 -0.98
CA PHE A 52 -1.49 -2.61 -1.15
C PHE A 52 -0.19 -2.23 -0.43
N SER A 53 0.40 -3.15 0.33
CA SER A 53 1.66 -2.89 1.03
C SER A 53 2.91 -3.20 0.20
N GLY A 54 2.75 -3.82 -0.96
CA GLY A 54 3.86 -4.12 -1.86
C GLY A 54 3.40 -4.12 -3.31
N ILE A 55 2.85 -2.99 -3.78
CA ILE A 55 2.17 -2.90 -5.09
C ILE A 55 3.15 -3.12 -6.24
N ALA A 56 4.34 -2.54 -6.18
CA ALA A 56 5.37 -2.67 -7.21
C ALA A 56 6.42 -3.75 -6.88
N VAL A 57 6.22 -4.47 -5.79
CA VAL A 57 7.13 -5.53 -5.36
C VAL A 57 6.82 -6.82 -6.11
N ASP A 58 7.87 -7.54 -6.48
CA ASP A 58 7.78 -8.82 -7.18
C ASP A 58 6.93 -9.83 -6.39
N PRO A 59 5.97 -10.52 -7.02
CA PRO A 59 5.19 -11.59 -6.39
C PRO A 59 6.03 -12.67 -5.73
N ARG A 60 7.24 -12.89 -6.20
CA ARG A 60 8.22 -13.81 -5.62
C ARG A 60 8.49 -13.52 -4.15
N TYR A 61 8.39 -12.26 -3.73
CA TYR A 61 8.60 -11.84 -2.34
C TYR A 61 7.29 -11.52 -1.61
N GLY A 62 6.16 -11.82 -2.22
CA GLY A 62 4.85 -11.55 -1.64
C GLY A 62 4.19 -10.25 -2.08
N GLY A 63 4.76 -9.59 -3.08
CA GLY A 63 4.21 -8.35 -3.63
C GLY A 63 3.12 -8.60 -4.68
N THR A 64 2.52 -7.53 -5.15
CA THR A 64 1.46 -7.56 -6.16
C THR A 64 2.02 -7.49 -7.59
N GLY A 65 3.18 -6.85 -7.77
CA GLY A 65 3.83 -6.73 -9.08
C GLY A 65 3.07 -5.87 -10.08
N ALA A 66 2.29 -4.92 -9.61
CA ALA A 66 1.42 -4.11 -10.48
C ALA A 66 2.10 -2.88 -11.08
N GLY A 67 3.27 -2.50 -10.59
CA GLY A 67 4.06 -1.39 -11.12
C GLY A 67 3.75 -0.02 -10.54
N SER A 68 4.52 0.98 -10.99
CA SER A 68 4.50 2.33 -10.43
C SER A 68 3.23 3.11 -10.73
N VAL A 69 2.60 2.87 -11.88
CA VAL A 69 1.32 3.54 -12.21
C VAL A 69 0.23 3.09 -11.25
N ALA A 70 0.13 1.77 -11.02
CA ALA A 70 -0.83 1.23 -10.06
C ALA A 70 -0.56 1.76 -8.64
N PHE A 71 0.69 1.85 -8.24
CA PHE A 71 1.09 2.43 -6.96
C PHE A 71 0.58 3.87 -6.82
N SER A 72 0.78 4.69 -7.84
CA SER A 72 0.31 6.07 -7.86
C SER A 72 -1.22 6.17 -7.77
N LEU A 73 -1.94 5.31 -8.48
CA LEU A 73 -3.40 5.26 -8.46
C LEU A 73 -3.93 4.91 -7.06
N VAL A 74 -3.33 3.91 -6.43
CA VAL A 74 -3.73 3.49 -5.09
C VAL A 74 -3.48 4.62 -4.09
N LEU A 75 -2.30 5.22 -4.09
CA LEU A 75 -1.99 6.32 -3.17
C LEU A 75 -2.90 7.52 -3.36
N THR A 76 -3.28 7.82 -4.58
CA THR A 76 -4.23 8.90 -4.87
C THR A 76 -5.56 8.65 -4.17
N GLU A 77 -6.10 7.45 -4.29
CA GLU A 77 -7.38 7.11 -3.67
C GLU A 77 -7.28 7.05 -2.13
N LEU A 78 -6.20 6.50 -1.60
CA LEU A 78 -5.99 6.47 -0.15
C LEU A 78 -5.83 7.88 0.42
N GLY A 79 -5.08 8.74 -0.26
CA GLY A 79 -4.83 10.11 0.17
C GLY A 79 -6.07 10.98 0.22
N LYS A 80 -7.04 10.73 -0.64
CA LYS A 80 -8.34 11.42 -0.62
C LYS A 80 -9.10 11.13 0.68
N ALA A 81 -8.93 9.95 1.25
CA ALA A 81 -9.66 9.51 2.43
C ALA A 81 -8.88 9.74 3.73
N CYS A 82 -7.59 9.44 3.75
CA CYS A 82 -6.77 9.49 4.96
C CYS A 82 -5.29 9.69 4.61
N ALA A 83 -4.79 10.90 4.80
CA ALA A 83 -3.40 11.25 4.50
C ALA A 83 -2.40 10.44 5.32
N ALA A 84 -2.65 10.24 6.61
CA ALA A 84 -1.75 9.50 7.49
C ALA A 84 -1.55 8.05 7.02
N THR A 85 -2.64 7.39 6.66
CA THR A 85 -2.59 6.01 6.14
C THR A 85 -1.88 5.96 4.78
N ALA A 86 -2.15 6.91 3.90
CA ALA A 86 -1.50 6.99 2.59
C ALA A 86 0.01 7.19 2.71
N VAL A 87 0.46 8.09 3.57
CA VAL A 87 1.89 8.35 3.79
C VAL A 87 2.59 7.10 4.32
N THR A 88 2.02 6.45 5.31
CA THR A 88 2.61 5.23 5.89
C THR A 88 2.68 4.11 4.86
N THR A 89 1.63 3.92 4.07
CA THR A 89 1.61 2.93 2.98
C THR A 89 2.67 3.24 1.92
N SER A 90 2.83 4.51 1.58
CA SER A 90 3.85 4.97 0.63
C SER A 90 5.25 4.60 1.12
N VAL A 91 5.56 4.88 2.37
CA VAL A 91 6.88 4.58 2.94
C VAL A 91 7.13 3.08 2.99
N THR A 92 6.15 2.28 3.38
CA THR A 92 6.27 0.82 3.40
C THR A 92 6.59 0.26 2.02
N ASN A 93 5.87 0.70 0.99
CA ASN A 93 6.13 0.32 -0.39
C ASN A 93 7.53 0.75 -0.85
N MET A 94 7.92 1.98 -0.53
CA MET A 94 9.24 2.51 -0.88
C MET A 94 10.37 1.69 -0.28
N VAL A 95 10.28 1.35 0.99
CA VAL A 95 11.30 0.55 1.68
C VAL A 95 11.39 -0.84 1.04
N ALA A 96 10.28 -1.47 0.76
CA ALA A 96 10.25 -2.78 0.11
C ALA A 96 10.89 -2.73 -1.28
N GLU A 97 10.62 -1.70 -2.07
CA GLU A 97 11.21 -1.52 -3.40
C GLU A 97 12.72 -1.28 -3.32
N VAL A 98 13.18 -0.50 -2.35
CA VAL A 98 14.62 -0.25 -2.15
C VAL A 98 15.33 -1.56 -1.79
N ILE A 99 14.80 -2.34 -0.87
CA ILE A 99 15.39 -3.63 -0.50
C ILE A 99 15.41 -4.57 -1.72
N GLN A 100 14.34 -4.59 -2.50
CA GLN A 100 14.27 -5.40 -3.72
C GLN A 100 15.35 -5.00 -4.73
N SER A 101 15.64 -3.72 -4.85
CA SER A 101 16.61 -3.20 -5.83
C SER A 101 18.06 -3.43 -5.43
N VAL A 102 18.41 -3.27 -4.17
CA VAL A 102 19.80 -3.22 -3.71
C VAL A 102 20.15 -4.23 -2.62
N GLY A 103 19.18 -4.92 -2.06
CA GLY A 103 19.42 -5.92 -1.02
C GLY A 103 20.00 -7.23 -1.55
N THR A 104 20.61 -8.01 -0.66
CA THR A 104 21.00 -9.39 -0.96
C THR A 104 19.75 -10.28 -0.99
N GLU A 105 19.85 -11.48 -1.57
CA GLU A 105 18.73 -12.42 -1.57
C GLU A 105 18.28 -12.77 -0.14
N GLU A 106 19.21 -12.91 0.78
CA GLU A 106 18.89 -13.15 2.19
C GLU A 106 18.09 -12.01 2.79
N GLN A 107 18.50 -10.76 2.53
CA GLN A 107 17.79 -9.58 3.01
C GLN A 107 16.41 -9.45 2.39
N LYS A 108 16.29 -9.70 1.09
CA LYS A 108 15.01 -9.67 0.38
C LYS A 108 14.03 -10.68 0.97
N CYS A 109 14.46 -11.92 1.12
CA CYS A 109 13.61 -13.00 1.66
C CYS A 109 13.25 -12.79 3.13
N ARG A 110 14.09 -12.09 3.88
CA ARG A 110 13.87 -11.84 5.30
C ARG A 110 12.91 -10.69 5.57
N TYR A 111 13.05 -9.57 4.84
CA TYR A 111 12.35 -8.33 5.16
C TYR A 111 11.15 -8.04 4.28
N ILE A 112 11.23 -8.31 2.98
CA ILE A 112 10.16 -7.92 2.05
C ILE A 112 8.84 -8.63 2.35
N PRO A 113 8.78 -9.95 2.57
CA PRO A 113 7.49 -10.59 2.87
C PRO A 113 6.79 -10.01 4.10
N ALA A 114 7.54 -9.66 5.14
CA ALA A 114 6.97 -9.08 6.36
C ALA A 114 6.44 -7.65 6.13
N LEU A 115 7.04 -6.90 5.22
CA LEU A 115 6.52 -5.58 4.82
C LEU A 115 5.24 -5.72 4.00
N CYS A 116 5.18 -6.72 3.12
CA CYS A 116 4.03 -6.94 2.25
C CYS A 116 2.81 -7.52 2.99
N ASP A 117 3.03 -8.31 4.03
CA ASP A 117 1.94 -8.97 4.76
C ASP A 117 1.39 -8.13 5.94
N GLY A 118 1.98 -6.98 6.21
CA GLY A 118 1.56 -6.08 7.27
C GLY A 118 2.17 -6.36 8.64
N THR A 119 3.12 -7.28 8.74
CA THR A 119 3.84 -7.56 9.99
C THR A 119 4.73 -6.37 10.38
N PHE A 120 5.43 -5.79 9.39
CA PHE A 120 6.20 -4.56 9.55
C PHE A 120 5.53 -3.41 8.79
N TYR A 121 5.73 -2.20 9.29
CA TYR A 121 5.27 -0.98 8.64
C TYR A 121 6.10 0.23 9.07
#